data_28ae06ce80aa64c8330bf8030a8bce46
#
_entry.id   28ae06ce80aa64c8330bf8030a8bce46
#
_cell.length_a   1.000
_cell.length_b   1.000
_cell.length_c   1.000
_cell.angle_alpha   90.00
_cell.angle_beta   90.00
_cell.angle_gamma   90.00
#
_symmetry.space_group_name_H-M   'P 1'
#
loop_
_entity.id
_entity.type
_entity.pdbx_description
1 polymer ?
#
loop_
_entity_poly.entity_id
_entity_poly.type
_entity_poly.pdbx_seq_one_letter_code
_entity_poly.pdbx_strand_id
1 'polypeptide(L)'
;EDQEEKGKIIGLVTDGDLRRALEKNIPSNWISLQSRDLMTRDPICINKNELAANAIRIMEKNFKKPISVLPVIDNENNICGLLRLHDLVQAGF
;
A
#
# COMPACT_ATOMS: atom_id res chain seq x y z
N GLU A 1 -15.01 16.99 11.54
CA GLU A 1 -14.87 15.56 11.92
C GLU A 1 -13.81 14.90 11.08
N ASP A 2 -13.68 15.34 9.87
CA ASP A 2 -12.70 14.75 8.98
C ASP A 2 -11.27 15.12 9.35
N GLN A 3 -11.11 16.15 10.18
CA GLN A 3 -9.79 16.58 10.59
C GLN A 3 -9.09 15.56 11.45
N GLU A 4 -9.85 14.75 12.19
CA GLU A 4 -9.28 13.67 12.98
C GLU A 4 -8.73 12.56 12.11
N GLU A 5 -9.23 12.46 10.88
CA GLU A 5 -8.77 11.47 9.92
C GLU A 5 -7.66 11.99 9.03
N LYS A 6 -7.34 13.29 9.13
CA LYS A 6 -6.36 13.91 8.25
C LYS A 6 -4.99 13.29 8.48
N GLY A 7 -4.35 12.86 7.41
CA GLY A 7 -3.06 12.20 7.47
C GLY A 7 -3.14 10.70 7.66
N LYS A 8 -4.33 10.17 7.93
CA LYS A 8 -4.51 8.74 8.09
C LYS A 8 -4.62 8.07 6.72
N ILE A 9 -4.06 6.87 6.62
CA ILE A 9 -4.17 6.10 5.39
C ILE A 9 -5.44 5.26 5.43
N ILE A 10 -6.22 5.28 4.35
CA ILE A 10 -7.45 4.49 4.26
C ILE A 10 -7.33 3.39 3.23
N GLY A 11 -6.37 3.46 2.33
CA GLY A 11 -6.19 2.44 1.31
C GLY A 11 -4.90 2.65 0.55
N LEU A 12 -4.59 1.70 -0.32
CA LEU A 12 -3.37 1.71 -1.11
C LEU A 12 -3.71 1.25 -2.52
N VAL A 13 -3.22 1.99 -3.52
CA VAL A 13 -3.37 1.61 -4.93
C VAL A 13 -2.00 1.28 -5.47
N THR A 14 -1.86 0.08 -6.01
CA THR A 14 -0.60 -0.36 -6.63
C THR A 14 -0.80 -0.54 -8.13
N ASP A 15 0.30 -0.77 -8.84
CA ASP A 15 0.23 -1.07 -10.28
C ASP A 15 -0.69 -2.24 -10.56
N GLY A 16 -0.63 -3.27 -9.72
CA GLY A 16 -1.46 -4.44 -9.89
C GLY A 16 -2.94 -4.12 -9.72
N ASP A 17 -3.27 -3.26 -8.74
CA ASP A 17 -4.64 -2.86 -8.53
C ASP A 17 -5.18 -2.13 -9.75
N LEU A 18 -4.39 -1.23 -10.30
CA LEU A 18 -4.78 -0.47 -11.49
C LEU A 18 -4.99 -1.41 -12.68
N ARG A 19 -4.03 -2.30 -12.91
CA ARG A 19 -4.12 -3.25 -14.03
C ARG A 19 -5.37 -4.10 -13.93
N ARG A 20 -5.65 -4.66 -12.75
CA ARG A 20 -6.82 -5.50 -12.56
C ARG A 20 -8.12 -4.74 -12.79
N ALA A 21 -8.17 -3.49 -12.34
CA ALA A 21 -9.35 -2.67 -12.53
C ALA A 21 -9.61 -2.39 -14.02
N LEU A 22 -8.55 -2.10 -14.77
CA LEU A 22 -8.67 -1.83 -16.19
C LEU A 22 -9.08 -3.09 -16.96
N GLU A 23 -8.64 -4.26 -16.51
CA GLU A 23 -9.03 -5.51 -17.14
C GLU A 23 -10.47 -5.90 -16.86
N LYS A 24 -10.99 -5.53 -15.71
CA LYS A 24 -12.35 -5.89 -15.31
C LYS A 24 -13.42 -4.94 -15.85
N ASN A 25 -13.00 -3.77 -16.29
CA ASN A 25 -13.95 -2.75 -16.75
C ASN A 25 -13.75 -2.46 -18.23
N ILE A 26 -14.84 -2.19 -18.94
CA ILE A 26 -14.73 -1.79 -20.34
C ILE A 26 -14.12 -0.39 -20.40
N PRO A 27 -13.37 -0.06 -21.48
CA PRO A 27 -12.67 1.22 -21.56
C PRO A 27 -13.55 2.44 -21.36
N SER A 28 -14.81 2.39 -21.76
CA SER A 28 -15.68 3.54 -21.58
C SER A 28 -15.96 3.85 -20.11
N ASN A 29 -15.70 2.89 -19.20
CA ASN A 29 -15.93 3.10 -17.78
C ASN A 29 -14.67 3.57 -17.05
N TRP A 30 -13.49 3.50 -17.72
CA TRP A 30 -12.23 3.83 -17.05
C TRP A 30 -12.21 5.26 -16.53
N ILE A 31 -12.81 6.19 -17.28
CA ILE A 31 -12.76 7.60 -16.92
C ILE A 31 -13.53 7.91 -15.64
N SER A 32 -14.48 7.06 -15.27
CA SER A 32 -15.28 7.27 -14.07
C SER A 32 -14.76 6.52 -12.85
N LEU A 33 -13.72 5.71 -13.00
CA LEU A 33 -13.14 4.97 -11.88
C LEU A 33 -12.46 5.94 -10.93
N GLN A 34 -12.69 5.73 -9.64
CA GLN A 34 -12.06 6.54 -8.59
C GLN A 34 -11.05 5.68 -7.83
N SER A 35 -10.10 6.35 -7.18
CA SER A 35 -9.06 5.64 -6.42
C SER A 35 -9.67 4.70 -5.39
N ARG A 36 -10.76 5.10 -4.77
CA ARG A 36 -11.43 4.24 -3.76
C ARG A 36 -12.01 2.97 -4.36
N ASP A 37 -12.27 2.95 -5.67
CA ASP A 37 -12.76 1.75 -6.33
C ASP A 37 -11.65 0.74 -6.58
N LEU A 38 -10.41 1.22 -6.65
CA LEU A 38 -9.24 0.42 -6.99
C LEU A 38 -8.46 -0.02 -5.76
N MET A 39 -8.52 0.75 -4.68
CA MET A 39 -7.62 0.58 -3.56
C MET A 39 -7.85 -0.69 -2.76
N THR A 40 -6.78 -1.19 -2.17
CA THR A 40 -6.85 -2.18 -1.13
C THR A 40 -7.14 -1.43 0.17
N ARG A 41 -8.24 -1.77 0.82
CA ARG A 41 -8.62 -1.12 2.08
C ARG A 41 -7.84 -1.72 3.23
N ASP A 42 -7.60 -0.91 4.25
CA ASP A 42 -6.90 -1.33 5.46
C ASP A 42 -5.59 -2.04 5.10
N PRO A 43 -4.70 -1.35 4.36
CA PRO A 43 -3.45 -1.98 3.95
C PRO A 43 -2.59 -2.31 5.16
N ILE A 44 -1.77 -3.35 5.01
CA ILE A 44 -0.79 -3.67 6.03
C ILE A 44 0.25 -2.56 6.03
N CYS A 45 0.48 -1.98 7.21
CA CYS A 45 1.44 -0.88 7.39
C CYS A 45 2.53 -1.32 8.35
N ILE A 46 3.62 -0.55 8.37
CA ILE A 46 4.70 -0.81 9.31
C ILE A 46 5.02 0.49 10.05
N ASN A 47 5.31 0.39 11.36
CA ASN A 47 5.69 1.55 12.13
C ASN A 47 7.09 2.00 11.75
N LYS A 48 7.31 3.32 11.74
CA LYS A 48 8.60 3.90 11.32
C LYS A 48 9.77 3.43 12.16
N ASN A 49 9.51 2.99 13.39
CA ASN A 49 10.55 2.52 14.30
C ASN A 49 10.81 1.02 14.22
N GLU A 50 10.05 0.32 13.36
CA GLU A 50 10.20 -1.12 13.19
C GLU A 50 11.46 -1.42 12.36
N LEU A 51 12.05 -2.58 12.61
CA LEU A 51 13.24 -3.01 11.87
C LEU A 51 12.90 -3.35 10.41
N ALA A 52 13.80 -3.01 9.50
CA ALA A 52 13.62 -3.36 8.09
C ALA A 52 13.49 -4.86 7.88
N ALA A 53 14.17 -5.67 8.69
CA ALA A 53 14.07 -7.12 8.60
C ALA A 53 12.64 -7.59 8.85
N ASN A 54 11.91 -6.92 9.75
CA ASN A 54 10.51 -7.26 10.00
C ASN A 54 9.63 -6.88 8.83
N ALA A 55 9.94 -5.79 8.12
CA ALA A 55 9.19 -5.41 6.94
C ALA A 55 9.32 -6.49 5.86
N ILE A 56 10.53 -6.98 5.64
CA ILE A 56 10.77 -8.04 4.66
C ILE A 56 9.98 -9.30 5.03
N ARG A 57 9.97 -9.64 6.32
CA ARG A 57 9.25 -10.81 6.78
C ARG A 57 7.75 -10.68 6.50
N ILE A 58 7.18 -9.50 6.74
CA ILE A 58 5.78 -9.25 6.46
C ILE A 58 5.49 -9.41 4.98
N MET A 59 6.36 -8.86 4.14
CA MET A 59 6.19 -8.94 2.68
C MET A 59 6.26 -10.38 2.18
N GLU A 60 7.15 -11.19 2.75
CA GLU A 60 7.34 -12.57 2.32
C GLU A 60 6.25 -13.51 2.80
N LYS A 61 5.57 -13.19 3.89
CA LYS A 61 4.55 -14.08 4.44
C LYS A 61 3.30 -14.20 3.58
N ASN A 62 3.08 -13.28 2.68
CA ASN A 62 1.86 -13.25 1.90
C ASN A 62 2.08 -13.90 0.54
N PHE A 63 2.10 -15.24 0.53
CA PHE A 63 2.35 -16.02 -0.69
C PHE A 63 1.29 -15.82 -1.76
N LYS A 64 0.02 -15.76 -1.34
CA LYS A 64 -1.08 -15.68 -2.31
C LYS A 64 -1.21 -14.30 -2.91
N LYS A 65 -0.79 -13.28 -2.17
CA LYS A 65 -0.93 -11.90 -2.59
C LYS A 65 0.31 -11.15 -2.11
N PRO A 66 1.41 -11.28 -2.84
CA PRO A 66 2.67 -10.67 -2.41
C PRO A 66 2.52 -9.18 -2.16
N ILE A 67 3.11 -8.72 -1.07
CA ILE A 67 3.12 -7.31 -0.70
C ILE A 67 4.44 -6.74 -1.15
N SER A 68 4.41 -5.79 -2.10
CA SER A 68 5.63 -5.17 -2.60
C SER A 68 5.83 -3.77 -2.04
N VAL A 69 4.80 -3.21 -1.40
CA VAL A 69 4.84 -1.86 -0.85
C VAL A 69 4.19 -1.87 0.52
N LEU A 70 4.87 -1.27 1.50
CA LEU A 70 4.33 -1.08 2.84
C LEU A 70 4.31 0.40 3.16
N PRO A 71 3.15 0.98 3.47
CA PRO A 71 3.12 2.33 4.01
C PRO A 71 3.80 2.35 5.37
N VAL A 72 4.57 3.41 5.63
CA VAL A 72 5.24 3.59 6.91
C VAL A 72 4.44 4.62 7.70
N ILE A 73 4.07 4.26 8.91
CA ILE A 73 3.24 5.11 9.76
C ILE A 73 3.97 5.45 11.06
N ASP A 74 3.55 6.53 11.68
CA ASP A 74 4.04 6.89 13.01
C ASP A 74 3.14 6.31 14.09
N ASN A 75 3.42 6.63 15.34
CA ASN A 75 2.67 6.06 16.46
C ASN A 75 1.22 6.54 16.52
N GLU A 76 0.89 7.58 15.78
CA GLU A 76 -0.47 8.09 15.70
C GLU A 76 -1.18 7.62 14.44
N ASN A 77 -0.59 6.64 13.74
CA ASN A 77 -1.14 6.05 12.51
C ASN A 77 -1.19 7.03 11.34
N ASN A 78 -0.38 8.08 11.37
CA ASN A 78 -0.25 8.99 10.24
C ASN A 78 0.83 8.47 9.32
N ILE A 79 0.58 8.57 8.00
CA ILE A 79 1.56 8.11 7.03
C ILE A 79 2.75 9.06 7.03
N CYS A 80 3.96 8.50 7.04
CA CYS A 80 5.19 9.28 6.97
C CYS A 80 6.15 8.78 5.90
N GLY A 81 5.80 7.73 5.17
CA GLY A 81 6.63 7.25 4.09
C GLY A 81 6.11 5.99 3.46
N LEU A 82 6.84 5.51 2.47
CA LEU A 82 6.55 4.24 1.80
C LEU A 82 7.83 3.41 1.78
N LEU A 83 7.68 2.11 1.98
CA LEU A 83 8.78 1.17 1.89
C LEU A 83 8.46 0.19 0.76
N ARG A 84 9.32 0.15 -0.25
CA ARG A 84 9.12 -0.74 -1.40
C ARG A 84 10.11 -1.89 -1.32
N LEU A 85 9.64 -3.08 -1.67
CA LEU A 85 10.49 -4.26 -1.68
C LEU A 85 11.72 -4.05 -2.58
N HIS A 86 11.51 -3.41 -3.72
CA HIS A 86 12.59 -3.10 -4.66
C HIS A 86 13.72 -2.32 -3.98
N ASP A 87 13.37 -1.34 -3.16
CA ASP A 87 14.38 -0.54 -2.46
C ASP A 87 15.18 -1.37 -1.47
N LEU A 88 14.52 -2.30 -0.79
CA LEU A 88 15.18 -3.18 0.17
C LEU A 88 16.16 -4.12 -0.54
N VAL A 89 15.74 -4.68 -1.66
CA VAL A 89 16.60 -5.57 -2.46
C VAL A 89 17.81 -4.81 -2.97
N GLN A 90 17.62 -3.58 -3.46
CA GLN A 90 18.70 -2.72 -3.94
C GLN A 90 19.69 -2.41 -2.82
N ALA A 91 19.22 -2.32 -1.59
CA ALA A 91 20.09 -2.02 -0.45
C ALA A 91 20.81 -3.24 0.09
N GLY A 92 20.57 -4.42 -0.47
CA GLY A 92 21.29 -5.63 -0.08
C GLY A 92 20.58 -6.50 0.96
N PHE A 93 19.34 -6.24 1.22
CA PHE A 93 18.57 -7.09 2.15
C PHE A 93 18.16 -8.40 1.50
#